data_7ca29b6e3b6aa784101f5eda16f73c6f
#
_entry.id   7ca29b6e3b6aa784101f5eda16f73c6f
#
_cell.length_a   1.000
_cell.length_b   1.000
_cell.length_c   1.000
_cell.angle_alpha   90.00
_cell.angle_beta   90.00
_cell.angle_gamma   90.00
#
_symmetry.space_group_name_H-M   'P 1'
#
loop_
_entity.id
_entity.type
_entity.pdbx_description
1 polymer ?
#
loop_
_entity_poly.entity_id
_entity_poly.type
_entity_poly.pdbx_seq_one_letter_code
_entity_poly.pdbx_strand_id
1 'polypeptide(L)'
;HAGGPWDPKLQHGAAPSSLICWAIERLPSPVPMRVARLTVDLMRPVPVAPLTIETEVLREGKKIQLVAVRLLAGGKEVVRATALRIRRQAEALPIETPYPPLDLPLPEAGDDAMGGAMSNTPFLSGLLARSVKGAFGQAGSAAIWFHATQPIVEGAAISPLMRAAITADFCNGTSSVLDFRDWTFINGDLTLSLAREPVGDWILLDAETWAGPDSIGLAAARLADRDGYFGRAVQSILFEKRS
;
A
#
# COMPACT_ATOMS: atom_id res chain seq x y z
N HIS A 1 -15.75 3.36 -7.00
CA HIS A 1 -14.82 4.14 -6.15
C HIS A 1 -13.33 3.86 -6.40
N ALA A 2 -12.92 3.02 -7.40
CA ALA A 2 -11.51 2.67 -7.61
C ALA A 2 -10.70 3.72 -8.37
N GLY A 3 -11.33 4.72 -8.99
CA GLY A 3 -10.68 5.71 -9.87
C GLY A 3 -9.58 6.50 -9.18
N GLY A 4 -8.44 6.65 -9.88
CA GLY A 4 -7.24 7.32 -9.40
C GLY A 4 -7.15 8.81 -9.77
N PRO A 5 -6.08 9.49 -9.33
CA PRO A 5 -5.93 10.93 -9.50
C PRO A 5 -5.44 11.34 -10.90
N TRP A 6 -4.85 10.41 -11.66
CA TRP A 6 -4.27 10.71 -12.97
C TRP A 6 -5.30 10.65 -14.10
N ASP A 7 -6.16 9.63 -14.06
CA ASP A 7 -7.28 9.44 -15.01
C ASP A 7 -8.42 8.74 -14.25
N PRO A 8 -9.65 9.27 -14.23
CA PRO A 8 -10.78 8.66 -13.53
C PRO A 8 -11.21 7.30 -14.11
N LYS A 9 -10.78 6.96 -15.32
CA LYS A 9 -10.99 5.65 -15.95
C LYS A 9 -9.98 4.59 -15.50
N LEU A 10 -8.90 5.01 -14.82
CA LEU A 10 -7.85 4.16 -14.29
C LEU A 10 -7.95 4.07 -12.77
N GLN A 11 -7.64 2.90 -12.22
CA GLN A 11 -7.67 2.67 -10.79
C GLN A 11 -6.46 3.34 -10.10
N HIS A 12 -6.66 3.83 -8.88
CA HIS A 12 -5.55 4.10 -7.94
C HIS A 12 -4.86 2.78 -7.59
N GLY A 13 -3.53 2.77 -7.53
CA GLY A 13 -2.73 1.55 -7.30
C GLY A 13 -3.08 0.79 -6.02
N ALA A 14 -3.58 1.49 -5.01
CA ALA A 14 -4.06 0.88 -3.77
C ALA A 14 -5.26 -0.07 -3.96
N ALA A 15 -6.13 0.18 -4.95
CA ALA A 15 -7.29 -0.67 -5.22
C ALA A 15 -6.86 -2.07 -5.71
N PRO A 16 -6.08 -2.23 -6.78
CA PRO A 16 -5.59 -3.55 -7.22
C PRO A 16 -4.66 -4.20 -6.18
N SER A 17 -3.80 -3.43 -5.49
CA SER A 17 -2.90 -3.97 -4.46
C SER A 17 -3.67 -4.59 -3.29
N SER A 18 -4.72 -3.94 -2.82
CA SER A 18 -5.58 -4.49 -1.77
C SER A 18 -6.48 -5.64 -2.24
N LEU A 19 -6.93 -5.64 -3.51
CA LEU A 19 -7.65 -6.77 -4.10
C LEU A 19 -6.75 -8.03 -4.16
N ILE A 20 -5.47 -7.84 -4.47
CA ILE A 20 -4.46 -8.92 -4.42
C ILE A 20 -4.33 -9.47 -2.99
N CYS A 21 -4.27 -8.61 -1.97
CA CYS A 21 -4.24 -9.04 -0.57
C CYS A 21 -5.46 -9.90 -0.23
N TRP A 22 -6.66 -9.45 -0.62
CA TRP A 22 -7.91 -10.19 -0.45
C TRP A 22 -7.85 -11.60 -1.09
N ALA A 23 -7.29 -11.71 -2.29
CA ALA A 23 -7.12 -12.99 -2.98
C ALA A 23 -6.10 -13.90 -2.27
N ILE A 24 -4.95 -13.36 -1.85
CA ILE A 24 -3.91 -14.09 -1.15
C ILE A 24 -4.42 -14.69 0.17
N GLU A 25 -5.20 -13.94 0.94
CA GLU A 25 -5.72 -14.36 2.23
C GLU A 25 -6.71 -15.54 2.12
N ARG A 26 -7.27 -15.77 0.93
CA ARG A 26 -8.20 -16.88 0.62
C ARG A 26 -7.52 -18.13 0.07
N LEU A 27 -6.24 -18.04 -0.26
CA LEU A 27 -5.48 -19.20 -0.70
C LEU A 27 -5.23 -20.16 0.45
N PRO A 28 -5.38 -21.47 0.22
CA PRO A 28 -5.09 -22.46 1.24
C PRO A 28 -3.63 -22.41 1.68
N SER A 29 -3.36 -22.86 2.90
CA SER A 29 -2.02 -23.04 3.41
C SER A 29 -1.97 -24.30 4.29
N PRO A 30 -0.85 -25.03 4.31
CA PRO A 30 -0.74 -26.29 5.03
C PRO A 30 -0.75 -26.11 6.57
N VAL A 31 -0.48 -24.89 7.04
CA VAL A 31 -0.50 -24.47 8.45
C VAL A 31 -0.89 -22.99 8.52
N PRO A 32 -1.30 -22.45 9.67
CA PRO A 32 -1.56 -21.03 9.81
C PRO A 32 -0.34 -20.19 9.40
N MET A 33 -0.53 -19.33 8.40
CA MET A 33 0.53 -18.46 7.86
C MET A 33 0.07 -17.00 7.81
N ARG A 34 1.03 -16.08 7.72
CA ARG A 34 0.79 -14.66 7.44
C ARG A 34 1.69 -14.18 6.30
N VAL A 35 1.28 -13.15 5.61
CA VAL A 35 2.13 -12.48 4.62
C VAL A 35 3.22 -11.70 5.36
N ALA A 36 4.47 -12.01 5.02
CA ALA A 36 5.65 -11.29 5.52
C ALA A 36 6.20 -10.31 4.46
N ARG A 37 5.97 -10.60 3.17
CA ARG A 37 6.31 -9.72 2.06
C ARG A 37 5.25 -9.84 0.96
N LEU A 38 4.87 -8.69 0.42
CA LEU A 38 4.10 -8.56 -0.82
C LEU A 38 4.93 -7.71 -1.80
N THR A 39 5.12 -8.18 -3.02
CA THR A 39 5.66 -7.40 -4.14
C THR A 39 4.60 -7.35 -5.23
N VAL A 40 4.29 -6.15 -5.69
CA VAL A 40 3.28 -5.87 -6.73
C VAL A 40 3.96 -5.13 -7.86
N ASP A 41 3.90 -5.67 -9.07
CA ASP A 41 4.35 -5.01 -10.29
C ASP A 41 3.11 -4.48 -11.04
N LEU A 42 3.05 -3.18 -11.27
CA LEU A 42 2.02 -2.52 -12.05
C LEU A 42 2.41 -2.58 -13.54
N MET A 43 2.10 -3.71 -14.17
CA MET A 43 2.51 -4.02 -15.54
C MET A 43 1.91 -3.08 -16.59
N ARG A 44 0.74 -2.51 -16.30
CA ARG A 44 -0.02 -1.57 -17.14
C ARG A 44 -0.96 -0.74 -16.27
N PRO A 45 -1.42 0.43 -16.77
CA PRO A 45 -2.54 1.14 -16.15
C PRO A 45 -3.74 0.20 -15.96
N VAL A 46 -4.27 0.13 -14.75
CA VAL A 46 -5.38 -0.75 -14.39
C VAL A 46 -6.70 -0.04 -14.69
N PRO A 47 -7.54 -0.51 -15.63
CA PRO A 47 -8.79 0.16 -15.95
C PRO A 47 -9.84 -0.04 -14.83
N VAL A 48 -10.76 0.92 -14.70
CA VAL A 48 -11.99 0.75 -13.91
C VAL A 48 -12.97 -0.13 -14.72
N ALA A 49 -12.73 -1.43 -14.69
CA ALA A 49 -13.45 -2.46 -15.45
C ALA A 49 -13.39 -3.80 -14.69
N PRO A 50 -14.18 -4.81 -15.08
CA PRO A 50 -14.05 -6.14 -14.51
C PRO A 50 -12.63 -6.71 -14.66
N LEU A 51 -12.11 -7.28 -13.57
CA LEU A 51 -10.80 -7.93 -13.51
C LEU A 51 -10.97 -9.42 -13.26
N THR A 52 -10.18 -10.22 -13.96
CA THR A 52 -10.02 -11.65 -13.66
C THR A 52 -8.85 -11.82 -12.70
N ILE A 53 -9.04 -12.58 -11.64
CA ILE A 53 -8.01 -12.90 -10.65
C ILE A 53 -7.52 -14.32 -10.91
N GLU A 54 -6.24 -14.48 -11.14
CA GLU A 54 -5.58 -15.79 -11.23
C GLU A 54 -4.58 -15.93 -10.09
N THR A 55 -4.56 -17.10 -9.47
CA THR A 55 -3.71 -17.38 -8.31
C THR A 55 -2.94 -18.68 -8.49
N GLU A 56 -1.71 -18.73 -8.00
CA GLU A 56 -0.84 -19.90 -8.09
C GLU A 56 0.00 -20.04 -6.81
N VAL A 57 0.13 -21.28 -6.33
CA VAL A 57 1.11 -21.61 -5.28
C VAL A 57 2.42 -22.00 -5.95
N LEU A 58 3.37 -21.05 -5.98
CA LEU A 58 4.69 -21.27 -6.63
C LEU A 58 5.58 -22.22 -5.80
N ARG A 59 5.46 -22.16 -4.49
CA ARG A 59 6.19 -23.02 -3.55
C ARG A 59 5.33 -23.29 -2.34
N GLU A 60 5.08 -24.55 -2.07
CA GLU A 60 4.44 -24.99 -0.84
C GLU A 60 5.46 -25.50 0.16
N GLY A 61 5.26 -25.15 1.44
CA GLY A 61 6.11 -25.63 2.53
C GLY A 61 5.51 -25.27 3.88
N LYS A 62 5.79 -26.11 4.90
CA LYS A 62 5.28 -25.94 6.27
C LYS A 62 5.83 -24.71 7.01
N LYS A 63 6.96 -24.15 6.58
CA LYS A 63 7.56 -22.96 7.21
C LYS A 63 7.35 -21.71 6.36
N ILE A 64 7.44 -21.85 5.04
CA ILE A 64 7.37 -20.76 4.06
C ILE A 64 6.57 -21.26 2.86
N GLN A 65 5.64 -20.43 2.40
CA GLN A 65 4.91 -20.60 1.16
C GLN A 65 5.10 -19.34 0.29
N LEU A 66 5.31 -19.54 -1.00
CA LEU A 66 5.34 -18.45 -1.99
C LEU A 66 4.14 -18.61 -2.91
N VAL A 67 3.36 -17.55 -3.05
CA VAL A 67 2.18 -17.51 -3.93
C VAL A 67 2.30 -16.38 -4.94
N ALA A 68 1.70 -16.56 -6.11
CA ALA A 68 1.55 -15.53 -7.12
C ALA A 68 0.07 -15.20 -7.34
N VAL A 69 -0.19 -13.93 -7.68
CA VAL A 69 -1.51 -13.45 -8.09
C VAL A 69 -1.32 -12.60 -9.34
N ARG A 70 -2.18 -12.78 -10.32
CA ARG A 70 -2.26 -11.94 -11.53
C ARG A 70 -3.64 -11.34 -11.64
N LEU A 71 -3.72 -10.07 -12.00
CA LEU A 71 -4.96 -9.41 -12.37
C LEU A 71 -4.96 -9.18 -13.89
N LEU A 72 -6.03 -9.58 -14.55
CA LEU A 72 -6.20 -9.42 -15.98
C LEU A 72 -7.43 -8.54 -16.27
N ALA A 73 -7.27 -7.59 -17.19
CA ALA A 73 -8.35 -6.78 -17.75
C ALA A 73 -8.53 -7.15 -19.22
N GLY A 74 -9.71 -7.63 -19.62
CA GLY A 74 -9.95 -8.07 -20.99
C GLY A 74 -8.93 -9.12 -21.49
N GLY A 75 -8.49 -10.03 -20.62
CA GLY A 75 -7.51 -11.08 -20.92
C GLY A 75 -6.05 -10.62 -20.96
N LYS A 76 -5.77 -9.33 -20.74
CA LYS A 76 -4.39 -8.80 -20.66
C LYS A 76 -3.99 -8.63 -19.19
N GLU A 77 -2.80 -9.12 -18.83
CA GLU A 77 -2.23 -8.96 -17.50
C GLU A 77 -1.92 -7.48 -17.25
N VAL A 78 -2.51 -6.92 -16.19
CA VAL A 78 -2.34 -5.52 -15.81
C VAL A 78 -1.56 -5.38 -14.50
N VAL A 79 -1.64 -6.37 -13.61
CA VAL A 79 -0.88 -6.43 -12.36
C VAL A 79 -0.39 -7.85 -12.12
N ARG A 80 0.84 -7.96 -11.64
CA ARG A 80 1.44 -9.21 -11.15
C ARG A 80 1.91 -9.00 -9.71
N ALA A 81 1.70 -10.00 -8.87
CA ALA A 81 2.19 -9.94 -7.51
C ALA A 81 2.72 -11.28 -7.02
N THR A 82 3.68 -11.22 -6.10
CA THR A 82 4.12 -12.37 -5.32
C THR A 82 4.03 -12.07 -3.83
N ALA A 83 3.58 -13.04 -3.05
CA ALA A 83 3.54 -12.93 -1.61
C ALA A 83 4.31 -14.07 -0.93
N LEU A 84 5.23 -13.69 -0.03
CA LEU A 84 5.90 -14.62 0.85
C LEU A 84 5.07 -14.76 2.12
N ARG A 85 4.56 -15.97 2.37
CA ARG A 85 3.81 -16.32 3.58
C ARG A 85 4.71 -17.12 4.52
N ILE A 86 4.72 -16.75 5.80
CA ILE A 86 5.53 -17.40 6.84
C ILE A 86 4.61 -17.99 7.90
N ARG A 87 4.94 -19.20 8.36
CA ARG A 87 4.22 -19.91 9.42
C ARG A 87 4.12 -19.05 10.69
N ARG A 88 2.92 -18.95 11.25
CA ARG A 88 2.69 -18.38 12.57
C ARG A 88 3.16 -19.37 13.63
N GLN A 89 3.87 -18.89 14.65
CA GLN A 89 4.26 -19.65 15.82
C GLN A 89 3.70 -18.95 17.06
N ALA A 90 3.21 -19.75 18.00
CA ALA A 90 2.69 -19.23 19.26
C ALA A 90 3.80 -18.91 20.27
N GLU A 91 5.00 -19.46 20.06
CA GLU A 91 6.14 -19.25 20.95
C GLU A 91 6.61 -17.80 20.89
N ALA A 92 6.69 -17.17 22.06
CA ALA A 92 7.19 -15.81 22.18
C ALA A 92 8.71 -15.78 21.94
N LEU A 93 9.17 -14.78 21.20
CA LEU A 93 10.59 -14.54 21.04
C LEU A 93 11.18 -13.98 22.34
N PRO A 94 12.42 -14.35 22.71
CA PRO A 94 13.07 -13.85 23.92
C PRO A 94 13.66 -12.44 23.71
N ILE A 95 12.81 -11.49 23.34
CA ILE A 95 13.15 -10.09 23.10
C ILE A 95 12.13 -9.19 23.78
N GLU A 96 12.61 -8.15 24.49
CA GLU A 96 11.75 -7.22 25.23
C GLU A 96 11.01 -6.27 24.28
N THR A 97 11.71 -5.74 23.26
CA THR A 97 11.15 -4.79 22.30
C THR A 97 11.26 -5.34 20.87
N PRO A 98 10.27 -6.11 20.43
CA PRO A 98 10.34 -6.82 19.15
C PRO A 98 10.28 -5.92 17.92
N TYR A 99 9.83 -4.67 18.04
CA TYR A 99 9.73 -3.68 16.99
C TYR A 99 9.87 -2.26 17.55
N PRO A 100 10.31 -1.26 16.75
CA PRO A 100 10.47 0.11 17.23
C PRO A 100 9.16 0.70 17.73
N PRO A 101 9.16 1.41 18.87
CA PRO A 101 7.99 2.13 19.35
C PRO A 101 7.60 3.24 18.38
N LEU A 102 6.35 3.71 18.46
CA LEU A 102 5.89 4.86 17.73
C LEU A 102 6.58 6.12 18.28
N ASP A 103 7.21 6.88 17.39
CA ASP A 103 7.95 8.11 17.69
C ASP A 103 7.28 9.38 17.11
N LEU A 104 6.04 9.24 16.61
CA LEU A 104 5.23 10.32 16.02
C LEU A 104 3.87 10.43 16.70
N PRO A 105 3.19 11.61 16.62
CA PRO A 105 1.89 11.80 17.24
C PRO A 105 0.82 10.83 16.70
N LEU A 106 -0.18 10.55 17.54
CA LEU A 106 -1.35 9.75 17.17
C LEU A 106 -2.28 10.53 16.23
N PRO A 107 -3.18 9.85 15.50
CA PRO A 107 -4.03 10.50 14.49
C PRO A 107 -4.96 11.57 15.05
N GLU A 108 -5.32 11.53 16.35
CA GLU A 108 -6.15 12.53 17.01
C GLU A 108 -5.45 13.90 17.14
N ALA A 109 -4.13 13.92 17.12
CA ALA A 109 -3.33 15.15 17.16
C ALA A 109 -3.00 15.68 15.75
N GLY A 110 -3.41 14.99 14.69
CA GLY A 110 -3.12 15.35 13.31
C GLY A 110 -4.19 16.24 12.68
N ASP A 111 -3.77 17.06 11.73
CA ASP A 111 -4.66 17.88 10.91
C ASP A 111 -5.31 17.05 9.78
N ASP A 112 -6.49 17.48 9.32
CA ASP A 112 -7.14 16.83 8.18
C ASP A 112 -6.28 16.98 6.91
N ALA A 113 -5.85 15.84 6.37
CA ALA A 113 -4.98 15.79 5.20
C ALA A 113 -5.72 15.59 3.87
N MET A 114 -7.05 15.38 3.87
CA MET A 114 -7.83 15.08 2.66
C MET A 114 -8.51 16.29 2.05
N GLY A 115 -8.20 17.50 2.51
CA GLY A 115 -8.75 18.75 1.97
C GLY A 115 -8.28 19.07 0.53
N GLY A 116 -9.05 19.90 -0.18
CA GLY A 116 -8.67 20.46 -1.48
C GLY A 116 -8.93 19.55 -2.68
N ALA A 117 -8.13 19.69 -3.75
CA ALA A 117 -8.33 19.01 -5.04
C ALA A 117 -8.27 17.49 -4.97
N MET A 118 -7.61 16.95 -3.95
CA MET A 118 -7.49 15.50 -3.74
C MET A 118 -8.81 14.86 -3.29
N SER A 119 -9.70 15.60 -2.63
CA SER A 119 -11.00 15.10 -2.18
C SER A 119 -11.92 14.62 -3.30
N ASN A 120 -11.69 15.09 -4.55
CA ASN A 120 -12.51 14.73 -5.71
C ASN A 120 -12.08 13.43 -6.40
N THR A 121 -11.00 12.77 -5.92
CA THR A 121 -10.55 11.48 -6.47
C THR A 121 -11.43 10.37 -5.92
N PRO A 122 -12.09 9.54 -6.77
CA PRO A 122 -13.06 8.55 -6.31
C PRO A 122 -12.52 7.58 -5.26
N PHE A 123 -11.26 7.11 -5.40
CA PHE A 123 -10.66 6.21 -4.42
C PHE A 123 -10.41 6.90 -3.07
N LEU A 124 -9.96 8.16 -3.10
CA LEU A 124 -9.65 8.90 -1.89
C LEU A 124 -10.90 9.25 -1.06
N SER A 125 -12.08 9.34 -1.68
CA SER A 125 -13.34 9.56 -0.95
C SER A 125 -13.69 8.45 0.06
N GLY A 126 -13.04 7.27 -0.07
CA GLY A 126 -13.15 6.14 0.85
C GLY A 126 -12.09 6.14 1.96
N LEU A 127 -11.33 7.23 2.13
CA LEU A 127 -10.26 7.32 3.10
C LEU A 127 -10.45 8.53 4.03
N LEU A 128 -10.06 8.36 5.29
CA LEU A 128 -9.74 9.46 6.18
C LEU A 128 -8.22 9.55 6.29
N ALA A 129 -7.68 10.76 6.35
CA ALA A 129 -6.26 10.98 6.54
C ALA A 129 -5.98 12.11 7.53
N ARG A 130 -4.94 11.94 8.36
CA ARG A 130 -4.49 12.88 9.38
C ARG A 130 -2.99 13.10 9.26
N SER A 131 -2.58 14.33 8.98
CA SER A 131 -1.17 14.69 8.88
C SER A 131 -0.60 15.04 10.24
N VAL A 132 0.51 14.40 10.62
CA VAL A 132 1.24 14.67 11.87
C VAL A 132 2.64 15.22 11.61
N LYS A 133 3.10 15.18 10.35
CA LYS A 133 4.34 15.80 9.88
C LYS A 133 4.23 16.07 8.38
N GLY A 134 4.58 17.27 7.92
CA GLY A 134 4.39 17.67 6.52
C GLY A 134 2.92 17.71 6.13
N ALA A 135 2.61 17.73 4.84
CA ALA A 135 1.24 17.68 4.33
C ALA A 135 1.19 17.14 2.89
N PHE A 136 0.03 16.59 2.48
CA PHE A 136 -0.22 16.29 1.08
C PHE A 136 -0.04 17.53 0.19
N GLY A 137 0.67 17.35 -0.94
CA GLY A 137 0.90 18.42 -1.90
C GLY A 137 2.00 19.41 -1.50
N GLN A 138 2.64 19.24 -0.36
CA GLN A 138 3.89 19.91 0.00
C GLN A 138 5.07 19.02 -0.34
N ALA A 139 6.12 19.62 -0.94
CA ALA A 139 7.32 18.88 -1.26
C ALA A 139 8.09 18.49 0.00
N GLY A 140 8.56 17.24 0.04
CA GLY A 140 9.39 16.70 1.11
C GLY A 140 8.78 15.53 1.86
N SER A 141 9.49 15.05 2.88
CA SER A 141 9.04 13.94 3.71
C SER A 141 7.80 14.31 4.54
N ALA A 142 6.86 13.38 4.64
CA ALA A 142 5.67 13.59 5.46
C ALA A 142 5.26 12.31 6.18
N ALA A 143 4.51 12.47 7.27
CA ALA A 143 3.92 11.38 8.02
C ALA A 143 2.41 11.60 8.15
N ILE A 144 1.65 10.69 7.57
CA ILE A 144 0.19 10.77 7.46
C ILE A 144 -0.44 9.47 7.92
N TRP A 145 -1.43 9.57 8.79
CA TRP A 145 -2.29 8.47 9.19
C TRP A 145 -3.42 8.30 8.16
N PHE A 146 -3.66 7.07 7.75
CA PHE A 146 -4.74 6.69 6.85
C PHE A 146 -5.69 5.71 7.52
N HIS A 147 -6.98 5.87 7.26
CA HIS A 147 -8.03 4.93 7.63
C HIS A 147 -8.94 4.69 6.42
N ALA A 148 -8.94 3.46 5.91
CA ALA A 148 -9.84 3.06 4.83
C ALA A 148 -11.23 2.76 5.41
N THR A 149 -12.25 3.49 4.93
CA THR A 149 -13.64 3.42 5.41
C THR A 149 -14.56 2.62 4.49
N GLN A 150 -14.18 2.44 3.22
CA GLN A 150 -14.98 1.73 2.24
C GLN A 150 -14.36 0.38 1.86
N PRO A 151 -15.15 -0.70 1.80
CA PRO A 151 -14.65 -2.02 1.43
C PRO A 151 -14.15 -2.04 0.00
N ILE A 152 -13.07 -2.77 -0.24
CA ILE A 152 -12.50 -3.01 -1.59
C ILE A 152 -13.32 -4.05 -2.35
N VAL A 153 -13.85 -5.03 -1.63
CA VAL A 153 -14.72 -6.07 -2.16
C VAL A 153 -16.04 -5.98 -1.42
N GLU A 154 -17.15 -5.90 -2.15
CA GLU A 154 -18.48 -5.80 -1.57
C GLU A 154 -18.76 -6.98 -0.63
N GLY A 155 -19.29 -6.68 0.55
CA GLY A 155 -19.59 -7.67 1.57
C GLY A 155 -18.37 -8.26 2.32
N ALA A 156 -17.14 -7.82 2.00
CA ALA A 156 -15.93 -8.25 2.69
C ALA A 156 -15.37 -7.13 3.58
N ALA A 157 -15.01 -7.47 4.81
CA ALA A 157 -14.29 -6.54 5.68
C ALA A 157 -12.88 -6.25 5.14
N ILE A 158 -12.37 -5.06 5.40
CA ILE A 158 -10.98 -4.70 5.08
C ILE A 158 -10.07 -5.38 6.10
N SER A 159 -9.22 -6.30 5.65
CA SER A 159 -8.29 -7.00 6.53
C SER A 159 -7.11 -6.11 6.95
N PRO A 160 -6.35 -6.48 8.00
CA PRO A 160 -5.12 -5.78 8.37
C PRO A 160 -4.11 -5.69 7.22
N LEU A 161 -3.94 -6.75 6.44
CA LEU A 161 -3.06 -6.77 5.27
C LEU A 161 -3.54 -5.81 4.18
N MET A 162 -4.85 -5.78 3.90
CA MET A 162 -5.44 -4.84 2.93
C MET A 162 -5.22 -3.39 3.36
N ARG A 163 -5.41 -3.05 4.65
CA ARG A 163 -5.13 -1.71 5.18
C ARG A 163 -3.68 -1.32 4.98
N ALA A 164 -2.74 -2.23 5.28
CA ALA A 164 -1.32 -1.98 5.07
C ALA A 164 -0.99 -1.73 3.59
N ALA A 165 -1.54 -2.51 2.67
CA ALA A 165 -1.32 -2.34 1.24
C ALA A 165 -1.96 -1.05 0.69
N ILE A 166 -3.17 -0.70 1.14
CA ILE A 166 -3.81 0.58 0.80
C ILE A 166 -2.90 1.74 1.21
N THR A 167 -2.48 1.77 2.46
CA THR A 167 -1.65 2.85 3.01
C THR A 167 -0.29 2.91 2.32
N ALA A 168 0.35 1.76 2.08
CA ALA A 168 1.67 1.68 1.46
C ALA A 168 1.72 2.26 0.04
N ASP A 169 0.63 2.19 -0.71
CA ASP A 169 0.57 2.74 -2.08
C ASP A 169 0.63 4.28 -2.12
N PHE A 170 0.44 4.95 -0.98
CA PHE A 170 0.54 6.40 -0.88
C PHE A 170 1.96 6.93 -0.65
N CYS A 171 3.02 6.09 -0.67
CA CYS A 171 4.39 6.53 -0.37
C CYS A 171 4.79 7.77 -1.17
N ASN A 172 4.75 7.70 -2.50
CA ASN A 172 5.15 8.79 -3.37
C ASN A 172 4.22 10.01 -3.29
N GLY A 173 2.92 9.80 -3.15
CA GLY A 173 1.94 10.88 -3.03
C GLY A 173 2.04 11.64 -1.71
N THR A 174 2.44 10.96 -0.63
CA THR A 174 2.65 11.54 0.70
C THR A 174 3.92 12.36 0.78
N SER A 175 4.99 11.91 0.13
CA SER A 175 6.33 12.50 0.23
C SER A 175 6.89 13.05 -1.08
N SER A 176 6.01 13.49 -1.98
CA SER A 176 6.41 14.03 -3.29
C SER A 176 7.46 15.12 -3.18
N VAL A 177 8.44 15.09 -4.07
CA VAL A 177 9.49 16.13 -4.19
C VAL A 177 9.25 17.08 -5.37
N LEU A 178 8.20 16.85 -6.15
CA LEU A 178 7.80 17.66 -7.31
C LEU A 178 6.37 18.13 -7.17
N ASP A 179 6.06 19.28 -7.82
CA ASP A 179 4.71 19.84 -7.86
C ASP A 179 3.81 18.97 -8.74
N PHE A 180 2.71 18.50 -8.20
CA PHE A 180 1.70 17.71 -8.89
C PHE A 180 1.07 18.43 -10.10
N ARG A 181 1.09 19.76 -10.12
CA ARG A 181 0.57 20.56 -11.24
C ARG A 181 1.43 20.44 -12.48
N ASP A 182 2.74 20.29 -12.31
CA ASP A 182 3.71 20.33 -13.40
C ASP A 182 4.24 18.94 -13.76
N TRP A 183 4.13 17.96 -12.83
CA TRP A 183 4.72 16.65 -12.94
C TRP A 183 3.74 15.52 -12.64
N THR A 184 3.91 14.41 -13.32
CA THR A 184 3.39 13.12 -12.89
C THR A 184 4.51 12.33 -12.21
N PHE A 185 4.14 11.55 -11.20
CA PHE A 185 5.05 10.65 -10.51
C PHE A 185 4.32 9.33 -10.27
N ILE A 186 4.61 8.36 -11.13
CA ILE A 186 3.90 7.10 -11.19
C ILE A 186 4.79 6.00 -10.63
N ASN A 187 4.28 5.24 -9.66
CA ASN A 187 4.97 4.05 -9.19
C ASN A 187 4.77 2.89 -10.17
N GLY A 188 5.88 2.24 -10.53
CA GLY A 188 5.88 1.01 -11.34
C GLY A 188 5.64 -0.24 -10.52
N ASP A 189 5.90 -0.17 -9.22
CA ASP A 189 5.81 -1.29 -8.28
C ASP A 189 5.44 -0.83 -6.86
N LEU A 190 5.17 -1.81 -6.01
CA LEU A 190 5.09 -1.66 -4.57
C LEU A 190 5.68 -2.91 -3.91
N THR A 191 6.69 -2.75 -3.08
CA THR A 191 7.15 -3.80 -2.17
C THR A 191 6.80 -3.44 -0.72
N LEU A 192 6.04 -4.33 -0.06
CA LEU A 192 5.61 -4.21 1.33
C LEU A 192 6.19 -5.37 2.14
N SER A 193 6.96 -5.07 3.19
CA SER A 193 7.51 -6.07 4.14
C SER A 193 6.96 -5.82 5.53
N LEU A 194 6.47 -6.89 6.18
CA LEU A 194 5.77 -6.83 7.45
C LEU A 194 6.45 -7.72 8.50
N ALA A 195 6.81 -7.14 9.64
CA ALA A 195 7.26 -7.89 10.82
C ALA A 195 6.08 -8.48 11.61
N ARG A 196 4.94 -7.78 11.61
CA ARG A 196 3.66 -8.22 12.18
C ARG A 196 2.49 -7.67 11.36
N GLU A 197 1.29 -8.16 11.59
CA GLU A 197 0.06 -7.53 11.09
C GLU A 197 -0.24 -6.26 11.86
N PRO A 198 -0.76 -5.20 11.20
CA PRO A 198 -1.19 -4.00 11.91
C PRO A 198 -2.43 -4.24 12.77
N VAL A 199 -2.54 -3.46 13.84
CA VAL A 199 -3.67 -3.46 14.78
C VAL A 199 -4.50 -2.18 14.61
N GLY A 200 -5.82 -2.32 14.69
CA GLY A 200 -6.75 -1.20 14.52
C GLY A 200 -6.94 -0.77 13.07
N ASP A 201 -7.59 0.38 12.91
CA ASP A 201 -8.04 0.86 11.60
C ASP A 201 -7.13 1.95 11.01
N TRP A 202 -6.37 2.64 11.85
CA TRP A 202 -5.44 3.69 11.45
C TRP A 202 -4.04 3.16 11.25
N ILE A 203 -3.46 3.47 10.09
CA ILE A 203 -2.07 3.13 9.75
C ILE A 203 -1.32 4.42 9.41
N LEU A 204 -0.18 4.63 10.08
CA LEU A 204 0.76 5.70 9.78
C LEU A 204 1.65 5.30 8.62
N LEU A 205 1.83 6.22 7.69
CA LEU A 205 2.81 6.19 6.62
C LEU A 205 3.80 7.34 6.86
N ASP A 206 5.00 7.05 7.34
CA ASP A 206 6.10 8.00 7.47
C ASP A 206 7.03 7.81 6.27
N ALA A 207 6.91 8.69 5.29
CA ALA A 207 7.44 8.51 3.94
C ALA A 207 8.46 9.58 3.54
N GLU A 208 9.40 9.16 2.72
CA GLU A 208 10.35 10.02 2.02
C GLU A 208 10.49 9.61 0.55
N THR A 209 10.78 10.57 -0.32
CA THR A 209 11.03 10.32 -1.75
C THR A 209 12.35 10.93 -2.16
N TRP A 210 13.14 10.16 -2.90
CA TRP A 210 14.38 10.60 -3.52
C TRP A 210 14.19 10.66 -5.03
N ALA A 211 14.57 11.78 -5.64
CA ALA A 211 14.63 11.91 -7.09
C ALA A 211 16.08 11.76 -7.55
N GLY A 212 16.31 10.79 -8.41
CA GLY A 212 17.59 10.55 -9.05
C GLY A 212 17.68 11.20 -10.44
N PRO A 213 18.82 11.07 -11.13
CA PRO A 213 18.96 11.44 -12.52
C PRO A 213 18.05 10.56 -13.40
N ASP A 214 17.85 10.96 -14.66
CA ASP A 214 17.13 10.18 -15.68
C ASP A 214 15.66 9.92 -15.35
N SER A 215 15.02 10.80 -14.57
CA SER A 215 13.59 10.71 -14.19
C SER A 215 13.22 9.46 -13.37
N ILE A 216 14.18 8.88 -12.67
CA ILE A 216 13.99 7.75 -11.77
C ILE A 216 13.91 8.24 -10.33
N GLY A 217 12.97 7.72 -9.56
CA GLY A 217 12.84 7.99 -8.14
C GLY A 217 12.62 6.76 -7.30
N LEU A 218 12.83 6.93 -6.01
CA LEU A 218 12.58 5.95 -4.97
C LEU A 218 11.71 6.61 -3.90
N ALA A 219 10.54 6.05 -3.63
CA ALA A 219 9.76 6.39 -2.45
C ALA A 219 9.85 5.25 -1.44
N ALA A 220 10.09 5.57 -0.18
CA ALA A 220 10.18 4.60 0.90
C ALA A 220 9.40 5.09 2.12
N ALA A 221 8.84 4.15 2.90
CA ALA A 221 8.10 4.49 4.11
C ALA A 221 8.30 3.48 5.22
N ARG A 222 8.23 3.96 6.46
CA ARG A 222 7.94 3.15 7.64
C ARG A 222 6.43 3.12 7.85
N LEU A 223 5.88 1.95 8.17
CA LEU A 223 4.46 1.80 8.50
C LEU A 223 4.32 1.50 9.99
N ALA A 224 3.41 2.22 10.65
CA ALA A 224 3.09 2.02 12.05
C ALA A 224 1.58 1.99 12.29
N ASP A 225 1.21 1.38 13.40
CA ASP A 225 -0.08 1.55 14.06
C ASP A 225 0.15 2.16 15.46
N ARG A 226 -0.88 2.17 16.30
CA ARG A 226 -0.77 2.75 17.66
C ARG A 226 0.24 2.02 18.56
N ASP A 227 0.53 0.75 18.26
CA ASP A 227 1.45 -0.07 19.06
C ASP A 227 2.92 0.09 18.61
N GLY A 228 3.17 0.76 17.48
CA GLY A 228 4.52 1.01 16.95
C GLY A 228 4.70 0.59 15.50
N TYR A 229 5.94 0.63 15.01
CA TYR A 229 6.25 0.29 13.63
C TYR A 229 6.13 -1.22 13.38
N PHE A 230 5.50 -1.57 12.26
CA PHE A 230 5.25 -2.97 11.92
C PHE A 230 5.78 -3.38 10.54
N GLY A 231 6.12 -2.39 9.68
CA GLY A 231 6.53 -2.72 8.32
C GLY A 231 7.24 -1.57 7.59
N ARG A 232 7.63 -1.89 6.36
CA ARG A 232 8.24 -0.95 5.42
C ARG A 232 7.64 -1.12 4.04
N ALA A 233 7.51 -0.01 3.32
CA ALA A 233 7.11 0.00 1.91
C ALA A 233 8.17 0.70 1.06
N VAL A 234 8.33 0.26 -0.19
CA VAL A 234 9.22 0.86 -1.19
C VAL A 234 8.54 0.83 -2.54
N GLN A 235 8.70 1.91 -3.31
CA GLN A 235 8.19 2.07 -4.67
C GLN A 235 9.28 2.63 -5.58
N SER A 236 9.40 2.11 -6.81
CA SER A 236 10.18 2.71 -7.89
C SER A 236 9.29 3.71 -8.63
N ILE A 237 9.78 4.93 -8.82
CA ILE A 237 9.01 6.05 -9.34
C ILE A 237 9.54 6.49 -10.70
N LEU A 238 8.64 6.70 -11.66
CA LEU A 238 8.87 7.41 -12.91
C LEU A 238 8.37 8.85 -12.76
N PHE A 239 9.24 9.82 -12.98
CA PHE A 239 8.88 11.23 -13.06
C PHE A 239 8.73 11.67 -14.52
N GLU A 240 7.60 12.27 -14.86
CA GLU A 240 7.37 12.83 -16.20
C GLU A 240 6.77 14.23 -16.07
N LYS A 241 7.26 15.17 -16.88
CA LYS A 241 6.66 16.51 -16.97
C LYS A 241 5.30 16.41 -17.68
N ARG A 242 4.30 17.06 -17.14
CA ARG A 242 2.99 17.15 -17.80
C ARG A 242 3.10 17.95 -19.11
N SER A 243 2.49 17.46 -20.17
CA SER A 243 2.39 18.12 -21.47
C SER A 243 1.31 19.20 -21.48
#